data_2d3aca320ca1fe190869fa937e59748d
#
_entry.id   2d3aca320ca1fe190869fa937e59748d
#
_cell.length_a   1.000
_cell.length_b   1.000
_cell.length_c   1.000
_cell.angle_alpha   90.00
_cell.angle_beta   90.00
_cell.angle_gamma   90.00
#
_symmetry.space_group_name_H-M   'P 1'
#
loop_
_entity.id
_entity.type
_entity.pdbx_description
1 polymer ?
#
loop_
_entity_poly.entity_id
_entity_poly.type
_entity_poly.pdbx_seq_one_letter_code
_entity_poly.pdbx_strand_id
1 'polypeptide(L)'
;MSSITTREAPRGFSLQEYMTCLTGIVWREGLRFLHQRERFVSALVRPLVWLFIFAAGFRQVLGISIIPPYETYILYEVFIAPGLMAMIQLFNGMQSSLSMVYDREMGNMRTLLVSPLPRGFLLFCKLLAGTAVSLLQVYAFLIIAWFWDITPPPIGYLTVLPALILSGLMLGSLGMLISSGIKQLENFAGVMNFVIFPMFFASSALYPLWRVREGSPYLYYICQANPFTHAVELIRFALYGQINWISLAVVGACTIVFMTAAIFAYDPSRGLARRGPAGGEG
;
A
#
# COMPACT_ATOMS: atom_id res chain seq x y z
N MET A 1 -39.28 -15.98 41.09
CA MET A 1 -38.82 -16.86 39.98
C MET A 1 -37.98 -16.05 39.02
N SER A 2 -36.69 -16.07 39.21
CA SER A 2 -35.75 -15.34 38.36
C SER A 2 -35.31 -16.25 37.20
N SER A 3 -35.71 -15.90 35.98
CA SER A 3 -35.24 -16.56 34.76
C SER A 3 -33.75 -16.28 34.57
N ILE A 4 -32.95 -17.29 34.82
CA ILE A 4 -31.53 -17.30 34.48
C ILE A 4 -31.44 -17.31 32.92
N THR A 5 -31.19 -16.16 32.34
CA THR A 5 -30.79 -16.06 30.91
C THR A 5 -29.47 -16.78 30.76
N THR A 6 -29.51 -17.99 30.24
CA THR A 6 -28.31 -18.71 29.76
C THR A 6 -27.62 -17.87 28.74
N ARG A 7 -26.42 -17.34 29.07
CA ARG A 7 -25.49 -16.75 28.12
C ARG A 7 -25.12 -17.85 27.13
N GLU A 8 -25.72 -17.82 25.95
CA GLU A 8 -25.25 -18.64 24.83
C GLU A 8 -23.74 -18.38 24.58
N ALA A 9 -23.00 -19.47 24.51
CA ALA A 9 -21.59 -19.40 24.15
C ALA A 9 -21.44 -18.72 22.79
N PRO A 10 -20.40 -17.92 22.56
CA PRO A 10 -20.20 -17.23 21.28
C PRO A 10 -20.12 -18.27 20.16
N ARG A 11 -21.11 -18.27 19.27
CA ARG A 11 -21.14 -19.11 18.07
C ARG A 11 -19.91 -18.76 17.23
N GLY A 12 -19.08 -19.74 16.94
CA GLY A 12 -18.01 -19.57 15.96
C GLY A 12 -18.60 -19.21 14.59
N PHE A 13 -18.10 -18.14 13.97
CA PHE A 13 -18.56 -17.72 12.66
C PHE A 13 -18.22 -18.76 11.60
N SER A 14 -19.15 -19.00 10.68
CA SER A 14 -18.94 -19.89 9.54
C SER A 14 -18.02 -19.25 8.50
N LEU A 15 -17.31 -20.04 7.70
CA LEU A 15 -16.50 -19.57 6.57
C LEU A 15 -17.33 -18.70 5.62
N GLN A 16 -18.59 -19.02 5.44
CA GLN A 16 -19.52 -18.30 4.57
C GLN A 16 -19.77 -16.86 5.06
N GLU A 17 -19.87 -16.66 6.39
CA GLU A 17 -20.04 -15.32 6.97
C GLU A 17 -18.78 -14.46 6.79
N TYR A 18 -17.60 -15.06 6.91
CA TYR A 18 -16.32 -14.39 6.60
C TYR A 18 -16.24 -13.97 5.15
N MET A 19 -16.58 -14.85 4.21
CA MET A 19 -16.58 -14.56 2.78
C MET A 19 -17.61 -13.50 2.39
N THR A 20 -18.80 -13.53 2.98
CA THR A 20 -19.84 -12.51 2.76
C THR A 20 -19.39 -11.13 3.24
N CYS A 21 -18.73 -11.06 4.40
CA CYS A 21 -18.16 -9.82 4.91
C CYS A 21 -17.06 -9.28 4.01
N LEU A 22 -16.12 -10.15 3.59
CA LEU A 22 -15.03 -9.78 2.68
C LEU A 22 -15.56 -9.22 1.36
N THR A 23 -16.47 -9.96 0.70
CA THR A 23 -17.06 -9.52 -0.57
C THR A 23 -17.85 -8.22 -0.41
N GLY A 24 -18.60 -8.05 0.67
CA GLY A 24 -19.32 -6.81 0.98
C GLY A 24 -18.38 -5.61 1.14
N ILE A 25 -17.27 -5.77 1.86
CA ILE A 25 -16.29 -4.69 2.07
C ILE A 25 -15.58 -4.35 0.75
N VAL A 26 -15.09 -5.35 0.00
CA VAL A 26 -14.41 -5.15 -1.29
C VAL A 26 -15.36 -4.48 -2.30
N TRP A 27 -16.59 -4.95 -2.39
CA TRP A 27 -17.62 -4.38 -3.26
C TRP A 27 -17.94 -2.93 -2.93
N ARG A 28 -18.12 -2.63 -1.65
CA ARG A 28 -18.38 -1.26 -1.17
C ARG A 28 -17.24 -0.32 -1.50
N GLU A 29 -16.00 -0.71 -1.25
CA GLU A 29 -14.82 0.12 -1.56
C GLU A 29 -14.63 0.26 -3.08
N GLY A 30 -14.91 -0.79 -3.86
CA GLY A 30 -14.91 -0.72 -5.31
C GLY A 30 -15.94 0.27 -5.86
N LEU A 31 -17.19 0.22 -5.37
CA LEU A 31 -18.23 1.18 -5.75
C LEU A 31 -17.86 2.62 -5.35
N ARG A 32 -17.34 2.81 -4.13
CA ARG A 32 -16.88 4.12 -3.66
C ARG A 32 -15.81 4.68 -4.60
N PHE A 33 -14.88 3.83 -5.02
CA PHE A 33 -13.81 4.21 -5.94
C PHE A 33 -14.36 4.62 -7.32
N LEU A 34 -15.29 3.85 -7.88
CA LEU A 34 -15.92 4.16 -9.18
C LEU A 34 -16.70 5.49 -9.15
N HIS A 35 -17.32 5.82 -8.00
CA HIS A 35 -18.03 7.10 -7.84
C HIS A 35 -17.09 8.30 -7.61
N GLN A 36 -15.84 8.06 -7.17
CA GLN A 36 -14.83 9.09 -6.92
C GLN A 36 -13.88 9.25 -8.13
N ARG A 37 -14.42 9.66 -9.29
CA ARG A 37 -13.64 9.82 -10.53
C ARG A 37 -12.44 10.74 -10.38
N GLU A 38 -12.57 11.82 -9.62
CA GLU A 38 -11.48 12.77 -9.33
C GLU A 38 -10.31 12.10 -8.61
N ARG A 39 -10.59 11.18 -7.70
CA ARG A 39 -9.58 10.42 -6.98
C ARG A 39 -8.83 9.45 -7.89
N PHE A 40 -9.52 8.83 -8.83
CA PHE A 40 -8.89 7.96 -9.84
C PHE A 40 -7.95 8.77 -10.74
N VAL A 41 -8.43 9.88 -11.29
CA VAL A 41 -7.63 10.74 -12.17
C VAL A 41 -6.42 11.30 -11.42
N SER A 42 -6.59 11.84 -10.21
CA SER A 42 -5.48 12.40 -9.44
C SER A 42 -4.41 11.37 -9.06
N ALA A 43 -4.81 10.11 -8.84
CA ALA A 43 -3.88 9.02 -8.56
C ALA A 43 -3.03 8.63 -9.79
N LEU A 44 -3.57 8.77 -11.01
CA LEU A 44 -2.84 8.51 -12.25
C LEU A 44 -2.02 9.71 -12.73
N VAL A 45 -2.51 10.93 -12.55
CA VAL A 45 -1.81 12.14 -13.00
C VAL A 45 -0.42 12.22 -12.39
N ARG A 46 -0.27 11.93 -11.09
CA ARG A 46 1.02 12.03 -10.40
C ARG A 46 2.10 11.13 -11.01
N PRO A 47 1.93 9.81 -11.15
CA PRO A 47 2.93 8.94 -11.76
C PRO A 47 3.15 9.25 -13.25
N LEU A 48 2.12 9.72 -13.97
CA LEU A 48 2.26 10.12 -15.37
C LEU A 48 3.08 11.41 -15.53
N VAL A 49 2.88 12.40 -14.66
CA VAL A 49 3.72 13.61 -14.63
C VAL A 49 5.17 13.24 -14.33
N TRP A 50 5.42 12.36 -13.37
CA TRP A 50 6.76 11.87 -13.07
C TRP A 50 7.36 11.10 -14.24
N LEU A 51 6.57 10.20 -14.88
CA LEU A 51 7.02 9.48 -16.08
C LEU A 51 7.42 10.48 -17.18
N PHE A 52 6.58 11.47 -17.45
CA PHE A 52 6.87 12.49 -18.48
C PHE A 52 8.13 13.28 -18.15
N ILE A 53 8.27 13.79 -16.91
CA ILE A 53 9.45 14.58 -16.51
C ILE A 53 10.72 13.74 -16.60
N PHE A 54 10.69 12.49 -16.13
CA PHE A 54 11.87 11.64 -16.16
C PHE A 54 12.17 11.11 -17.57
N ALA A 55 11.17 10.74 -18.35
CA ALA A 55 11.37 10.35 -19.75
C ALA A 55 11.94 11.50 -20.58
N ALA A 56 11.38 12.70 -20.47
CA ALA A 56 11.87 13.86 -21.23
C ALA A 56 13.22 14.39 -20.73
N GLY A 57 13.42 14.44 -19.41
CA GLY A 57 14.60 15.06 -18.81
C GLY A 57 15.85 14.16 -18.75
N PHE A 58 15.66 12.85 -18.63
CA PHE A 58 16.78 11.93 -18.35
C PHE A 58 17.03 10.89 -19.45
N ARG A 59 16.22 10.85 -20.50
CA ARG A 59 16.34 9.88 -21.60
C ARG A 59 17.73 9.83 -22.22
N GLN A 60 18.39 10.98 -22.36
CA GLN A 60 19.72 11.09 -22.95
C GLN A 60 20.86 11.00 -21.94
N VAL A 61 20.59 11.25 -20.66
CA VAL A 61 21.61 11.38 -19.61
C VAL A 61 21.87 10.05 -18.90
N LEU A 62 20.83 9.22 -18.73
CA LEU A 62 20.90 7.97 -17.99
C LEU A 62 20.63 6.79 -18.92
N GLY A 63 21.63 6.45 -19.75
CA GLY A 63 21.69 5.13 -20.34
C GLY A 63 21.93 4.08 -19.27
N ILE A 64 21.02 3.12 -19.12
CA ILE A 64 21.16 2.05 -18.13
C ILE A 64 21.81 0.86 -18.81
N SER A 65 22.97 0.44 -18.28
CA SER A 65 23.64 -0.79 -18.67
C SER A 65 22.72 -2.00 -18.45
N ILE A 66 23.03 -3.11 -19.11
CA ILE A 66 22.31 -4.37 -18.95
C ILE A 66 22.32 -4.78 -17.47
N ILE A 67 21.18 -4.78 -16.81
CA ILE A 67 21.00 -5.12 -15.39
C ILE A 67 19.85 -6.13 -15.30
N PRO A 68 19.96 -7.19 -14.50
CA PRO A 68 18.82 -8.07 -14.26
C PRO A 68 17.58 -7.28 -13.76
N PRO A 69 16.38 -7.59 -14.23
CA PRO A 69 15.98 -8.71 -15.09
C PRO A 69 16.08 -8.43 -16.61
N TYR A 70 16.66 -7.31 -17.02
CA TYR A 70 16.73 -6.90 -18.44
C TYR A 70 17.87 -7.62 -19.16
N GLU A 71 17.55 -8.22 -20.32
CA GLU A 71 18.52 -8.93 -21.15
C GLU A 71 19.22 -8.02 -22.16
N THR A 72 18.65 -6.83 -22.41
CA THR A 72 19.12 -5.86 -23.37
C THR A 72 19.26 -4.47 -22.75
N TYR A 73 19.89 -3.57 -23.50
CA TYR A 73 19.90 -2.16 -23.14
C TYR A 73 18.47 -1.61 -23.13
N ILE A 74 18.08 -0.95 -22.03
CA ILE A 74 16.74 -0.37 -21.88
C ILE A 74 16.80 1.15 -21.78
N LEU A 75 15.72 1.77 -22.20
CA LEU A 75 15.49 3.19 -22.00
C LEU A 75 15.18 3.48 -20.53
N TYR A 76 15.49 4.68 -20.08
CA TYR A 76 15.29 5.05 -18.68
C TYR A 76 13.83 4.99 -18.25
N GLU A 77 12.89 5.33 -19.13
CA GLU A 77 11.45 5.22 -18.88
C GLU A 77 10.98 3.78 -18.57
N VAL A 78 11.57 2.80 -19.22
CA VAL A 78 11.28 1.37 -18.95
C VAL A 78 11.80 0.98 -17.57
N PHE A 79 12.98 1.51 -17.19
CA PHE A 79 13.56 1.23 -15.88
C PHE A 79 12.74 1.80 -14.72
N ILE A 80 12.19 3.03 -14.84
CA ILE A 80 11.45 3.68 -13.76
C ILE A 80 10.00 3.20 -13.63
N ALA A 81 9.42 2.61 -14.69
CA ALA A 81 8.02 2.19 -14.70
C ALA A 81 7.62 1.31 -13.49
N PRO A 82 8.37 0.26 -13.08
CA PRO A 82 8.09 -0.52 -11.87
C PRO A 82 8.09 0.33 -10.59
N GLY A 83 9.00 1.31 -10.50
CA GLY A 83 9.07 2.27 -9.40
C GLY A 83 7.82 3.14 -9.31
N LEU A 84 7.29 3.59 -10.45
CA LEU A 84 6.06 4.36 -10.51
C LEU A 84 4.83 3.50 -10.17
N MET A 85 4.82 2.22 -10.57
CA MET A 85 3.78 1.27 -10.16
C MET A 85 3.75 1.08 -8.64
N ALA A 86 4.91 0.90 -8.01
CA ALA A 86 5.02 0.82 -6.57
C ALA A 86 4.63 2.16 -5.90
N MET A 87 4.94 3.30 -6.51
CA MET A 87 4.53 4.62 -6.04
C MET A 87 3.00 4.77 -6.02
N ILE A 88 2.30 4.30 -7.06
CA ILE A 88 0.83 4.26 -7.09
C ILE A 88 0.30 3.49 -5.88
N GLN A 89 0.86 2.32 -5.60
CA GLN A 89 0.44 1.48 -4.48
C GLN A 89 0.74 2.14 -3.13
N LEU A 90 1.90 2.78 -2.97
CA LEU A 90 2.28 3.48 -1.74
C LEU A 90 1.31 4.62 -1.44
N PHE A 91 1.02 5.48 -2.43
CA PHE A 91 0.06 6.57 -2.28
C PHE A 91 -1.35 6.06 -1.99
N ASN A 92 -1.79 5.02 -2.68
CA ASN A 92 -3.10 4.43 -2.45
C ASN A 92 -3.21 3.82 -1.05
N GLY A 93 -2.19 3.09 -0.60
CA GLY A 93 -2.14 2.51 0.75
C GLY A 93 -2.24 3.57 1.83
N MET A 94 -1.47 4.66 1.70
CA MET A 94 -1.54 5.79 2.61
C MET A 94 -2.92 6.47 2.58
N GLN A 95 -3.46 6.75 1.40
CA GLN A 95 -4.74 7.40 1.25
C GLN A 95 -5.92 6.53 1.72
N SER A 96 -5.85 5.22 1.53
CA SER A 96 -6.83 4.27 2.07
C SER A 96 -6.84 4.30 3.60
N SER A 97 -5.69 4.49 4.21
CA SER A 97 -5.54 4.58 5.67
C SER A 97 -6.10 5.87 6.27
N LEU A 98 -6.22 6.94 5.45
CA LEU A 98 -6.84 8.20 5.86
C LEU A 98 -8.28 8.00 6.37
N SER A 99 -9.03 7.09 5.75
CA SER A 99 -10.39 6.77 6.18
C SER A 99 -10.45 6.25 7.61
N MET A 100 -9.37 5.63 8.10
CA MET A 100 -9.30 5.12 9.48
C MET A 100 -9.03 6.23 10.48
N VAL A 101 -8.23 7.25 10.11
CA VAL A 101 -8.03 8.45 10.93
C VAL A 101 -9.36 9.22 11.03
N TYR A 102 -10.06 9.38 9.91
CA TYR A 102 -11.38 9.99 9.85
C TYR A 102 -12.42 9.28 10.73
N ASP A 103 -12.50 7.95 10.62
CA ASP A 103 -13.43 7.14 11.45
C ASP A 103 -13.12 7.29 12.96
N ARG A 104 -11.83 7.49 13.31
CA ARG A 104 -11.41 7.75 14.70
C ARG A 104 -11.82 9.13 15.18
N GLU A 105 -11.57 10.16 14.37
CA GLU A 105 -11.88 11.55 14.70
C GLU A 105 -13.39 11.78 14.85
N MET A 106 -14.19 11.21 13.94
CA MET A 106 -15.65 11.28 13.96
C MET A 106 -16.31 10.36 15.00
N GLY A 107 -15.53 9.55 15.72
CA GLY A 107 -16.06 8.62 16.71
C GLY A 107 -16.82 7.42 16.13
N ASN A 108 -16.80 7.23 14.83
CA ASN A 108 -17.43 6.13 14.10
C ASN A 108 -16.76 4.77 14.33
N MET A 109 -15.67 4.73 15.11
CA MET A 109 -15.05 3.46 15.51
C MET A 109 -15.96 2.51 16.29
N ARG A 110 -17.07 3.02 16.83
CA ARG A 110 -18.08 2.19 17.50
C ARG A 110 -18.66 1.11 16.58
N THR A 111 -18.80 1.39 15.30
CA THR A 111 -19.28 0.41 14.30
C THR A 111 -18.33 -0.78 14.14
N LEU A 112 -17.02 -0.57 14.24
CA LEU A 112 -16.03 -1.65 14.26
C LEU A 112 -16.05 -2.43 15.58
N LEU A 113 -16.43 -1.78 16.70
CA LEU A 113 -16.54 -2.39 18.02
C LEU A 113 -17.80 -3.26 18.17
N VAL A 114 -18.89 -2.89 17.49
CA VAL A 114 -20.16 -3.61 17.50
C VAL A 114 -20.13 -4.80 16.52
N SER A 115 -19.19 -4.83 15.59
CA SER A 115 -19.04 -5.96 14.66
C SER A 115 -18.67 -7.23 15.43
N PRO A 116 -19.38 -8.32 15.20
CA PRO A 116 -19.11 -9.60 15.86
C PRO A 116 -17.81 -10.26 15.36
N LEU A 117 -17.27 -9.80 14.22
CA LEU A 117 -16.09 -10.38 13.58
C LEU A 117 -14.75 -9.91 14.20
N PRO A 118 -13.70 -10.75 14.16
CA PRO A 118 -12.38 -10.38 14.68
C PRO A 118 -11.83 -9.10 14.01
N ARG A 119 -11.33 -8.18 14.79
CA ARG A 119 -10.82 -6.87 14.32
C ARG A 119 -9.72 -7.01 13.27
N GLY A 120 -8.79 -7.95 13.47
CA GLY A 120 -7.72 -8.24 12.52
C GLY A 120 -8.27 -8.64 11.14
N PHE A 121 -9.36 -9.40 11.11
CA PHE A 121 -10.01 -9.77 9.85
C PHE A 121 -10.65 -8.55 9.14
N LEU A 122 -11.31 -7.66 9.86
CA LEU A 122 -11.90 -6.45 9.29
C LEU A 122 -10.82 -5.51 8.72
N LEU A 123 -9.69 -5.36 9.43
CA LEU A 123 -8.53 -4.60 8.93
C LEU A 123 -7.94 -5.25 7.69
N PHE A 124 -7.81 -6.57 7.67
CA PHE A 124 -7.33 -7.32 6.52
C PHE A 124 -8.26 -7.19 5.31
N CYS A 125 -9.59 -7.27 5.49
CA CYS A 125 -10.57 -7.03 4.43
C CYS A 125 -10.44 -5.63 3.83
N LYS A 126 -10.25 -4.61 4.68
CA LYS A 126 -10.05 -3.23 4.25
C LYS A 126 -8.74 -3.06 3.47
N LEU A 127 -7.69 -3.73 3.91
CA LEU A 127 -6.40 -3.75 3.23
C LEU A 127 -6.50 -4.41 1.85
N LEU A 128 -7.17 -5.56 1.75
CA LEU A 128 -7.43 -6.23 0.48
C LEU A 128 -8.23 -5.36 -0.48
N ALA A 129 -9.26 -4.69 0.02
CA ALA A 129 -10.07 -3.77 -0.79
C ALA A 129 -9.24 -2.59 -1.32
N GLY A 130 -8.38 -1.99 -0.49
CA GLY A 130 -7.45 -0.94 -0.90
C GLY A 130 -6.43 -1.44 -1.94
N THR A 131 -5.92 -2.65 -1.75
CA THR A 131 -5.00 -3.30 -2.71
C THR A 131 -5.70 -3.56 -4.05
N ALA A 132 -6.95 -4.04 -4.05
CA ALA A 132 -7.71 -4.24 -5.28
C ALA A 132 -7.90 -2.92 -6.07
N VAL A 133 -8.18 -1.82 -5.37
CA VAL A 133 -8.25 -0.48 -5.99
C VAL A 133 -6.89 -0.07 -6.57
N SER A 134 -5.78 -0.31 -5.85
CA SER A 134 -4.45 0.02 -6.36
C SER A 134 -4.07 -0.80 -7.59
N LEU A 135 -4.51 -2.06 -7.68
CA LEU A 135 -4.32 -2.89 -8.86
C LEU A 135 -4.97 -2.27 -10.09
N LEU A 136 -6.23 -1.82 -9.97
CA LEU A 136 -6.93 -1.15 -11.07
C LEU A 136 -6.16 0.10 -11.56
N GLN A 137 -5.61 0.87 -10.63
CA GLN A 137 -4.82 2.07 -10.95
C GLN A 137 -3.49 1.71 -11.63
N VAL A 138 -2.80 0.66 -11.15
CA VAL A 138 -1.54 0.19 -11.76
C VAL A 138 -1.78 -0.34 -13.17
N TYR A 139 -2.82 -1.12 -13.39
CA TYR A 139 -3.13 -1.59 -14.74
C TYR A 139 -3.57 -0.46 -15.68
N ALA A 140 -4.32 0.54 -15.18
CA ALA A 140 -4.62 1.74 -15.97
C ALA A 140 -3.34 2.51 -16.33
N PHE A 141 -2.38 2.60 -15.40
CA PHE A 141 -1.06 3.18 -15.67
C PHE A 141 -0.31 2.36 -16.74
N LEU A 142 -0.30 1.03 -16.66
CA LEU A 142 0.36 0.17 -17.65
C LEU A 142 -0.26 0.32 -19.06
N ILE A 143 -1.59 0.47 -19.16
CA ILE A 143 -2.26 0.75 -20.43
C ILE A 143 -1.78 2.08 -21.03
N ILE A 144 -1.65 3.12 -20.21
CA ILE A 144 -1.16 4.42 -20.65
C ILE A 144 0.34 4.33 -21.01
N ALA A 145 1.15 3.65 -20.21
CA ALA A 145 2.57 3.45 -20.43
C ALA A 145 2.86 2.71 -21.75
N TRP A 146 1.95 1.83 -22.18
CA TRP A 146 2.03 1.15 -23.47
C TRP A 146 2.04 2.13 -24.66
N PHE A 147 1.32 3.25 -24.58
CA PHE A 147 1.36 4.31 -25.58
C PHE A 147 2.70 5.08 -25.63
N TRP A 148 3.56 4.92 -24.62
CA TRP A 148 4.92 5.46 -24.53
C TRP A 148 5.99 4.41 -24.81
N ASP A 149 5.67 3.36 -25.56
CA ASP A 149 6.59 2.26 -25.90
C ASP A 149 7.17 1.50 -24.70
N ILE A 150 6.55 1.64 -23.50
CA ILE A 150 6.89 0.84 -22.34
C ILE A 150 6.13 -0.47 -22.44
N THR A 151 6.71 -1.43 -23.16
CA THR A 151 6.07 -2.73 -23.48
C THR A 151 6.82 -3.87 -22.80
N PRO A 152 6.47 -4.23 -21.54
CA PRO A 152 6.96 -5.47 -20.95
C PRO A 152 6.47 -6.69 -21.75
N PRO A 153 7.13 -7.86 -21.61
CA PRO A 153 6.66 -9.08 -22.25
C PRO A 153 5.17 -9.33 -21.97
N PRO A 154 4.38 -9.84 -22.91
CA PRO A 154 2.92 -10.04 -22.71
C PRO A 154 2.59 -10.87 -21.47
N ILE A 155 3.39 -11.89 -21.15
CA ILE A 155 3.26 -12.69 -19.94
C ILE A 155 3.48 -11.85 -18.67
N GLY A 156 4.28 -10.78 -18.76
CA GLY A 156 4.60 -9.89 -17.64
C GLY A 156 3.37 -9.22 -17.03
N TYR A 157 2.36 -8.93 -17.84
CA TYR A 157 1.09 -8.37 -17.32
C TYR A 157 0.36 -9.33 -16.37
N LEU A 158 0.56 -10.64 -16.53
CA LEU A 158 -0.03 -11.65 -15.65
C LEU A 158 0.90 -11.99 -14.48
N THR A 159 2.20 -12.16 -14.75
CA THR A 159 3.18 -12.56 -13.72
C THR A 159 3.43 -11.46 -12.69
N VAL A 160 3.17 -10.20 -13.03
CA VAL A 160 3.27 -9.07 -12.08
C VAL A 160 2.14 -9.06 -11.05
N LEU A 161 0.99 -9.69 -11.32
CA LEU A 161 -0.18 -9.62 -10.44
C LEU A 161 0.08 -10.09 -9.00
N PRO A 162 0.72 -11.25 -8.74
CA PRO A 162 1.05 -11.68 -7.38
C PRO A 162 2.00 -10.71 -6.68
N ALA A 163 2.97 -10.16 -7.41
CA ALA A 163 3.91 -9.18 -6.88
C ALA A 163 3.20 -7.88 -6.48
N LEU A 164 2.27 -7.41 -7.29
CA LEU A 164 1.44 -6.23 -7.00
C LEU A 164 0.52 -6.46 -5.80
N ILE A 165 -0.07 -7.65 -5.67
CA ILE A 165 -0.90 -7.98 -4.51
C ILE A 165 -0.07 -7.92 -3.24
N LEU A 166 1.08 -8.59 -3.21
CA LEU A 166 1.93 -8.65 -2.03
C LEU A 166 2.53 -7.27 -1.69
N SER A 167 3.02 -6.52 -2.68
CA SER A 167 3.52 -5.16 -2.49
C SER A 167 2.43 -4.20 -2.01
N GLY A 168 1.22 -4.31 -2.58
CA GLY A 168 0.06 -3.51 -2.16
C GLY A 168 -0.37 -3.80 -0.73
N LEU A 169 -0.34 -5.07 -0.31
CA LEU A 169 -0.59 -5.47 1.07
C LEU A 169 0.48 -4.92 2.03
N MET A 170 1.74 -4.99 1.67
CA MET A 170 2.84 -4.44 2.46
C MET A 170 2.69 -2.92 2.63
N LEU A 171 2.56 -2.19 1.52
CA LEU A 171 2.50 -0.73 1.53
C LEU A 171 1.21 -0.21 2.18
N GLY A 172 0.10 -0.92 1.98
CA GLY A 172 -1.16 -0.62 2.65
C GLY A 172 -1.11 -0.88 4.16
N SER A 173 -0.47 -1.98 4.60
CA SER A 173 -0.29 -2.27 6.03
C SER A 173 0.64 -1.25 6.70
N LEU A 174 1.67 -0.77 6.00
CA LEU A 174 2.50 0.34 6.46
C LEU A 174 1.65 1.62 6.65
N GLY A 175 0.80 1.95 5.69
CA GLY A 175 -0.13 3.07 5.79
C GLY A 175 -1.07 2.94 7.00
N MET A 176 -1.61 1.74 7.24
CA MET A 176 -2.42 1.48 8.43
C MET A 176 -1.64 1.66 9.73
N LEU A 177 -0.40 1.17 9.78
CA LEU A 177 0.46 1.31 10.96
C LEU A 177 0.72 2.79 11.25
N ILE A 178 1.07 3.59 10.25
CA ILE A 178 1.30 5.03 10.40
C ILE A 178 0.02 5.73 10.87
N SER A 179 -1.12 5.44 10.25
CA SER A 179 -2.41 6.02 10.61
C SER A 179 -2.84 5.71 12.04
N SER A 180 -2.38 4.57 12.59
CA SER A 180 -2.67 4.20 13.97
C SER A 180 -2.10 5.18 15.00
N GLY A 181 -0.97 5.83 14.69
CA GLY A 181 -0.32 6.81 15.55
C GLY A 181 -0.88 8.24 15.42
N ILE A 182 -1.61 8.54 14.35
CA ILE A 182 -2.07 9.89 14.05
C ILE A 182 -3.48 10.10 14.59
N LYS A 183 -3.67 11.19 15.36
CA LYS A 183 -4.95 11.49 16.01
C LYS A 183 -5.83 12.46 15.22
N GLN A 184 -5.22 13.36 14.46
CA GLN A 184 -5.89 14.44 13.73
C GLN A 184 -5.67 14.30 12.23
N LEU A 185 -6.73 14.51 11.46
CA LEU A 185 -6.72 14.39 10.00
C LEU A 185 -5.75 15.40 9.35
N GLU A 186 -5.68 16.60 9.90
CA GLU A 186 -4.81 17.67 9.41
C GLU A 186 -3.32 17.29 9.41
N ASN A 187 -2.88 16.59 10.44
CA ASN A 187 -1.49 16.13 10.57
C ASN A 187 -1.15 14.95 9.65
N PHE A 188 -2.17 14.24 9.16
CA PHE A 188 -1.95 13.05 8.35
C PHE A 188 -1.28 13.36 7.01
N ALA A 189 -1.69 14.44 6.34
CA ALA A 189 -1.12 14.84 5.05
C ALA A 189 0.38 15.16 5.14
N GLY A 190 0.80 15.85 6.20
CA GLY A 190 2.21 16.16 6.48
C GLY A 190 3.03 14.88 6.72
N VAL A 191 2.55 13.99 7.59
CA VAL A 191 3.22 12.72 7.89
C VAL A 191 3.28 11.83 6.64
N MET A 192 2.20 11.76 5.86
CA MET A 192 2.15 11.02 4.61
C MET A 192 3.26 11.46 3.64
N ASN A 193 3.39 12.77 3.40
CA ASN A 193 4.42 13.29 2.51
C ASN A 193 5.82 13.06 3.07
N PHE A 194 6.01 13.23 4.38
CA PHE A 194 7.29 12.98 5.05
C PHE A 194 7.73 11.51 4.96
N VAL A 195 6.81 10.56 4.88
CA VAL A 195 7.13 9.13 4.72
C VAL A 195 7.31 8.77 3.25
N ILE A 196 6.39 9.19 2.38
CA ILE A 196 6.37 8.79 0.97
C ILE A 196 7.61 9.28 0.22
N PHE A 197 7.96 10.57 0.34
CA PHE A 197 9.07 11.11 -0.44
C PHE A 197 10.42 10.49 -0.07
N PRO A 198 10.84 10.40 1.20
CA PRO A 198 12.08 9.72 1.54
C PRO A 198 12.10 8.24 1.10
N MET A 199 10.98 7.51 1.27
CA MET A 199 10.90 6.12 0.82
C MET A 199 11.05 5.99 -0.69
N PHE A 200 10.45 6.88 -1.46
CA PHE A 200 10.54 6.86 -2.92
C PHE A 200 11.93 7.26 -3.41
N PHE A 201 12.49 8.37 -2.91
CA PHE A 201 13.79 8.86 -3.35
C PHE A 201 14.98 8.02 -2.84
N ALA A 202 14.88 7.46 -1.64
CA ALA A 202 15.90 6.55 -1.11
C ALA A 202 15.56 5.09 -1.45
N SER A 203 15.34 4.80 -2.74
CA SER A 203 15.00 3.47 -3.24
C SER A 203 15.57 3.20 -4.62
N SER A 204 15.39 1.98 -5.14
CA SER A 204 15.75 1.59 -6.51
C SER A 204 14.73 2.01 -7.56
N ALA A 205 13.75 2.87 -7.21
CA ALA A 205 12.71 3.30 -8.14
C ALA A 205 13.22 4.17 -9.27
N LEU A 206 14.12 5.11 -8.95
CA LEU A 206 14.63 6.13 -9.89
C LEU A 206 16.01 5.84 -10.44
N TYR A 207 16.82 5.08 -9.74
CA TYR A 207 18.20 4.80 -10.11
C TYR A 207 18.64 3.40 -9.70
N PRO A 208 19.55 2.77 -10.46
CA PRO A 208 20.08 1.47 -10.11
C PRO A 208 20.92 1.55 -8.83
N LEU A 209 20.75 0.58 -7.93
CA LEU A 209 21.46 0.58 -6.64
C LEU A 209 22.98 0.54 -6.76
N TRP A 210 23.52 -0.06 -7.82
CA TRP A 210 24.98 -0.08 -8.03
C TRP A 210 25.56 1.32 -8.24
N ARG A 211 24.85 2.21 -8.97
CA ARG A 211 25.26 3.61 -9.11
C ARG A 211 25.23 4.37 -7.79
N VAL A 212 24.23 4.09 -6.96
CA VAL A 212 24.17 4.69 -5.61
C VAL A 212 25.36 4.26 -4.77
N ARG A 213 25.76 2.98 -4.89
CA ARG A 213 26.92 2.42 -4.19
C ARG A 213 28.23 3.11 -4.59
N GLU A 214 28.41 3.41 -5.87
CA GLU A 214 29.59 4.15 -6.38
C GLU A 214 29.64 5.58 -5.85
N GLY A 215 28.49 6.26 -5.73
CA GLY A 215 28.42 7.64 -5.26
C GLY A 215 28.49 7.77 -3.74
N SER A 216 27.78 6.92 -3.00
CA SER A 216 27.72 6.94 -1.53
C SER A 216 27.34 5.57 -0.96
N PRO A 217 28.27 4.87 -0.32
CA PRO A 217 27.98 3.61 0.35
C PRO A 217 26.89 3.73 1.44
N TYR A 218 26.86 4.84 2.17
CA TYR A 218 25.84 5.07 3.20
C TYR A 218 24.42 5.13 2.63
N LEU A 219 24.25 5.88 1.53
CA LEU A 219 22.97 5.97 0.85
C LEU A 219 22.55 4.61 0.28
N TYR A 220 23.50 3.83 -0.23
CA TYR A 220 23.22 2.47 -0.68
C TYR A 220 22.62 1.59 0.41
N TYR A 221 23.18 1.59 1.62
CA TYR A 221 22.63 0.81 2.74
C TYR A 221 21.25 1.30 3.15
N ILE A 222 20.99 2.60 3.14
CA ILE A 222 19.66 3.17 3.41
C ILE A 222 18.65 2.69 2.35
N CYS A 223 19.01 2.76 1.07
CA CYS A 223 18.17 2.27 -0.03
C CYS A 223 17.93 0.76 0.09
N GLN A 224 18.94 -0.01 0.48
CA GLN A 224 18.81 -1.46 0.63
C GLN A 224 17.95 -1.85 1.84
N ALA A 225 18.01 -1.10 2.93
CA ALA A 225 17.17 -1.33 4.11
C ALA A 225 15.71 -0.86 3.91
N ASN A 226 15.44 -0.10 2.87
CA ASN A 226 14.12 0.45 2.59
C ASN A 226 13.18 -0.65 2.03
N PRO A 227 12.07 -0.98 2.70
CA PRO A 227 11.14 -2.00 2.22
C PRO A 227 10.50 -1.65 0.87
N PHE A 228 10.39 -0.37 0.55
CA PHE A 228 9.90 0.09 -0.74
C PHE A 228 10.82 -0.32 -1.90
N THR A 229 12.14 -0.32 -1.69
CA THR A 229 13.10 -0.85 -2.67
C THR A 229 12.78 -2.29 -3.04
N HIS A 230 12.50 -3.13 -2.06
CA HIS A 230 12.16 -4.53 -2.30
C HIS A 230 10.81 -4.71 -3.00
N ALA A 231 9.83 -3.83 -2.73
CA ALA A 231 8.58 -3.80 -3.49
C ALA A 231 8.83 -3.47 -4.97
N VAL A 232 9.65 -2.46 -5.25
CA VAL A 232 10.02 -2.07 -6.62
C VAL A 232 10.75 -3.20 -7.33
N GLU A 233 11.75 -3.82 -6.70
CA GLU A 233 12.50 -4.94 -7.27
C GLU A 233 11.60 -6.16 -7.52
N LEU A 234 10.69 -6.48 -6.60
CA LEU A 234 9.75 -7.58 -6.77
C LEU A 234 8.85 -7.35 -7.98
N ILE A 235 8.30 -6.14 -8.15
CA ILE A 235 7.49 -5.76 -9.31
C ILE A 235 8.31 -5.79 -10.59
N ARG A 236 9.56 -5.25 -10.56
CA ARG A 236 10.47 -5.20 -11.71
C ARG A 236 10.76 -6.58 -12.25
N PHE A 237 11.17 -7.52 -11.41
CA PHE A 237 11.47 -8.89 -11.81
C PHE A 237 10.21 -9.63 -12.29
N ALA A 238 9.09 -9.46 -11.60
CA ALA A 238 7.82 -10.10 -11.96
C ALA A 238 7.30 -9.65 -13.33
N LEU A 239 7.51 -8.39 -13.75
CA LEU A 239 7.17 -7.89 -15.08
C LEU A 239 7.91 -8.64 -16.21
N TYR A 240 9.07 -9.25 -15.91
CA TYR A 240 9.86 -10.02 -16.86
C TYR A 240 9.78 -11.52 -16.61
N GLY A 241 8.76 -11.98 -15.86
CA GLY A 241 8.54 -13.41 -15.57
C GLY A 241 9.58 -14.03 -14.65
N GLN A 242 10.38 -13.21 -13.96
CA GLN A 242 11.42 -13.66 -13.02
C GLN A 242 11.00 -13.41 -11.57
N ILE A 243 11.56 -14.16 -10.64
CA ILE A 243 11.29 -14.00 -9.21
C ILE A 243 12.57 -13.57 -8.50
N ASN A 244 12.51 -12.41 -7.84
CA ASN A 244 13.54 -11.98 -6.90
C ASN A 244 13.21 -12.53 -5.50
N TRP A 245 13.82 -13.67 -5.13
CA TRP A 245 13.53 -14.35 -3.87
C TRP A 245 13.83 -13.51 -2.63
N ILE A 246 14.88 -12.69 -2.68
CA ILE A 246 15.25 -11.82 -1.54
C ILE A 246 14.14 -10.77 -1.35
N SER A 247 13.75 -10.11 -2.44
CA SER A 247 12.69 -9.11 -2.37
C SER A 247 11.34 -9.71 -1.97
N LEU A 248 11.02 -10.91 -2.46
CA LEU A 248 9.81 -11.64 -2.06
C LEU A 248 9.81 -11.93 -0.56
N ALA A 249 10.91 -12.42 0.00
CA ALA A 249 11.04 -12.71 1.42
C ALA A 249 10.93 -11.45 2.28
N VAL A 250 11.60 -10.36 1.89
CA VAL A 250 11.55 -9.09 2.62
C VAL A 250 10.15 -8.48 2.58
N VAL A 251 9.52 -8.42 1.40
CA VAL A 251 8.15 -7.87 1.26
C VAL A 251 7.15 -8.71 2.05
N GLY A 252 7.27 -10.05 2.01
CA GLY A 252 6.43 -10.94 2.81
C GLY A 252 6.62 -10.73 4.32
N ALA A 253 7.86 -10.69 4.79
CA ALA A 253 8.17 -10.45 6.20
C ALA A 253 7.67 -9.07 6.67
N CYS A 254 7.93 -8.02 5.90
CA CYS A 254 7.45 -6.67 6.19
C CYS A 254 5.91 -6.60 6.21
N THR A 255 5.23 -7.30 5.31
CA THR A 255 3.75 -7.39 5.32
C THR A 255 3.23 -7.93 6.65
N ILE A 256 3.81 -9.05 7.12
CA ILE A 256 3.43 -9.67 8.38
C ILE A 256 3.71 -8.74 9.56
N VAL A 257 4.91 -8.15 9.60
CA VAL A 257 5.31 -7.24 10.69
C VAL A 257 4.43 -6.01 10.74
N PHE A 258 4.21 -5.32 9.62
CA PHE A 258 3.40 -4.10 9.58
C PHE A 258 1.93 -4.37 9.89
N MET A 259 1.39 -5.47 9.34
CA MET A 259 0.01 -5.86 9.61
C MET A 259 -0.19 -6.22 11.09
N THR A 260 0.70 -7.00 11.66
CA THR A 260 0.66 -7.39 13.07
C THR A 260 0.77 -6.15 13.97
N ALA A 261 1.75 -5.29 13.70
CA ALA A 261 1.93 -4.04 14.43
C ALA A 261 0.70 -3.12 14.31
N ALA A 262 0.09 -3.02 13.12
CA ALA A 262 -1.12 -2.24 12.90
C ALA A 262 -2.31 -2.78 13.70
N ILE A 263 -2.51 -4.11 13.75
CA ILE A 263 -3.58 -4.75 14.55
C ILE A 263 -3.40 -4.43 16.04
N PHE A 264 -2.19 -4.53 16.58
CA PHE A 264 -1.91 -4.22 17.98
C PHE A 264 -2.01 -2.72 18.28
N ALA A 265 -1.57 -1.87 17.37
CA ALA A 265 -1.65 -0.41 17.54
C ALA A 265 -3.09 0.11 17.46
N TYR A 266 -3.96 -0.63 16.76
CA TYR A 266 -5.36 -0.28 16.55
C TYR A 266 -6.27 -0.80 17.67
N ASP A 267 -5.90 -0.53 18.93
CA ASP A 267 -6.70 -0.91 20.11
C ASP A 267 -7.68 0.22 20.51
N PRO A 268 -9.00 0.01 20.31
CA PRO A 268 -10.00 1.01 20.65
C PRO A 268 -10.17 1.22 22.17
N SER A 269 -9.73 0.25 23.00
CA SER A 269 -9.84 0.35 24.47
C SER A 269 -8.99 1.53 25.00
N ARG A 270 -7.91 1.91 24.32
CA ARG A 270 -7.07 3.06 24.65
C ARG A 270 -7.77 4.43 24.46
N GLY A 271 -8.80 4.49 23.64
CA GLY A 271 -9.59 5.71 23.40
C GLY A 271 -10.70 5.93 24.43
N LEU A 272 -11.23 4.85 25.02
CA LEU A 272 -12.32 4.89 26.00
C LEU A 272 -11.81 5.19 27.42
N ALA A 273 -10.60 4.73 27.76
CA ALA A 273 -10.00 4.95 29.08
C ALA A 273 -9.64 6.42 29.38
N ARG A 274 -9.64 7.29 28.38
CA ARG A 274 -9.29 8.72 28.53
C ARG A 274 -10.48 9.66 28.74
N ARG A 275 -11.70 9.18 28.62
CA ARG A 275 -12.88 9.90 29.09
C ARG A 275 -13.23 9.42 30.51
N GLY A 276 -12.39 9.78 31.48
CA GLY A 276 -12.79 9.81 32.88
C GLY A 276 -14.02 10.70 33.04
N PRO A 277 -14.86 10.46 34.05
CA PRO A 277 -16.05 11.26 34.27
C PRO A 277 -15.60 12.74 34.39
N ALA A 278 -16.16 13.58 33.54
CA ALA A 278 -16.07 15.03 33.76
C ALA A 278 -16.65 15.25 35.15
N GLY A 279 -15.78 15.67 36.08
CA GLY A 279 -16.18 16.00 37.44
C GLY A 279 -17.35 16.95 37.38
N GLY A 280 -18.47 16.51 37.94
CA GLY A 280 -19.52 17.42 38.33
C GLY A 280 -18.93 18.31 39.41
N GLU A 281 -18.74 19.57 39.09
CA GLU A 281 -18.67 20.63 40.06
C GLU A 281 -19.97 21.41 39.95
N GLY A 282 -20.63 21.48 41.12
CA GLY A 282 -21.91 22.09 41.38
C GLY A 282 -21.98 23.59 41.29
#